data_9569fa37af8f529905d5c62737a4bdf9
#
_entry.id   9569fa37af8f529905d5c62737a4bdf9
#
_cell.length_a   1.000
_cell.length_b   1.000
_cell.length_c   1.000
_cell.angle_alpha   90.00
_cell.angle_beta   90.00
_cell.angle_gamma   90.00
#
_symmetry.space_group_name_H-M   'P 1'
#
loop_
_entity.id
_entity.type
_entity.pdbx_description
1 polymer ?
#
loop_
_entity_poly.entity_id
_entity_poly.type
_entity_poly.pdbx_seq_one_letter_code
_entity_poly.pdbx_strand_id
1 'polypeptide(L)'
;MAEKHGNLSINSDNLFPIIKKWLYSDHDIFYRELISNGCDAITKLKKLDMMGEYELPADYKPQIQVIVNPDEKTLKFIDNGLGMTSDEVEEYINQIAFSGATDFIEKYKDKANDDQIIGHFGLGFYSAFMVADQVTIDTLSYKKDATPVHWACDGGTEFDMTDGTKEGVGTEITLYLNEDCLEFANEYRAREVIEKYCSFMPTPIFLSKANAETEYETIDAADKLDTDTVVEEIHEEAKTEEKENENGEKEVVEVSPAKEKLKIVKRPVPLNDTNPLWAKNPKDCTDEEYKEFYRKVFLDYKEPL
;
A
#
# COMPACT_ATOMS: atom_id res chain seq x y z
N MET A 1 -57.32 2.40 -11.58
CA MET A 1 -56.23 1.46 -11.24
C MET A 1 -55.96 1.65 -9.77
N ALA A 2 -55.88 0.56 -9.00
CA ALA A 2 -55.52 0.66 -7.59
C ALA A 2 -54.04 1.06 -7.49
N GLU A 3 -53.73 2.03 -6.65
CA GLU A 3 -52.38 2.49 -6.35
C GLU A 3 -51.60 1.33 -5.72
N LYS A 4 -50.49 0.95 -6.33
CA LYS A 4 -49.69 -0.18 -5.86
C LYS A 4 -48.36 0.38 -5.30
N HIS A 5 -48.21 0.32 -4.00
CA HIS A 5 -46.96 0.63 -3.30
C HIS A 5 -46.13 -0.65 -3.12
N GLY A 6 -44.83 -0.61 -3.36
CA GLY A 6 -43.91 -1.74 -3.18
C GLY A 6 -42.48 -1.29 -3.13
N ASN A 7 -41.60 -2.11 -2.59
CA ASN A 7 -40.17 -1.89 -2.56
C ASN A 7 -39.52 -2.55 -3.78
N LEU A 8 -38.42 -1.95 -4.27
CA LEU A 8 -37.52 -2.58 -5.25
C LEU A 8 -36.77 -3.71 -4.55
N SER A 9 -36.60 -4.85 -5.22
CA SER A 9 -35.80 -5.97 -4.75
C SER A 9 -34.61 -6.16 -5.68
N ILE A 10 -33.46 -6.53 -5.10
CA ILE A 10 -32.24 -6.85 -5.83
C ILE A 10 -32.05 -8.36 -5.81
N ASN A 11 -31.78 -8.95 -6.99
CA ASN A 11 -31.40 -10.34 -7.11
C ASN A 11 -29.85 -10.42 -7.16
N SER A 12 -29.25 -10.99 -6.12
CA SER A 12 -27.79 -11.10 -5.97
C SER A 12 -27.14 -11.93 -7.08
N ASP A 13 -27.83 -12.98 -7.60
CA ASP A 13 -27.29 -13.85 -8.66
C ASP A 13 -27.00 -13.09 -9.96
N ASN A 14 -27.79 -12.03 -10.22
CA ASN A 14 -27.59 -11.19 -11.39
C ASN A 14 -26.62 -10.00 -11.14
N LEU A 15 -26.34 -9.69 -9.88
CA LEU A 15 -25.53 -8.53 -9.51
C LEU A 15 -24.04 -8.79 -9.73
N PHE A 16 -23.54 -9.97 -9.36
CA PHE A 16 -22.11 -10.33 -9.51
C PHE A 16 -21.61 -10.29 -10.96
N PRO A 17 -22.31 -10.84 -11.96
CA PRO A 17 -21.93 -10.68 -13.36
C PRO A 17 -21.87 -9.22 -13.83
N ILE A 18 -22.74 -8.37 -13.27
CA ILE A 18 -22.75 -6.94 -13.58
C ILE A 18 -21.53 -6.27 -12.94
N ILE A 19 -21.20 -6.58 -11.68
CA ILE A 19 -20.02 -6.07 -10.99
C ILE A 19 -18.77 -6.48 -11.74
N LYS A 20 -18.58 -7.76 -12.04
CA LYS A 20 -17.43 -8.27 -12.77
C LYS A 20 -17.17 -7.57 -14.12
N LYS A 21 -18.24 -7.20 -14.82
CA LYS A 21 -18.12 -6.73 -16.21
C LYS A 21 -18.27 -5.21 -16.37
N TRP A 22 -19.01 -4.56 -15.47
CA TRP A 22 -19.50 -3.21 -15.72
C TRP A 22 -19.29 -2.23 -14.56
N LEU A 23 -18.76 -2.68 -13.40
CA LEU A 23 -18.58 -1.79 -12.24
C LEU A 23 -17.60 -0.66 -12.58
N TYR A 24 -16.54 -0.98 -13.31
CA TYR A 24 -15.56 0.00 -13.78
C TYR A 24 -15.23 -0.27 -15.25
N SER A 25 -14.97 0.79 -16.00
CA SER A 25 -14.55 0.71 -17.40
C SER A 25 -13.08 0.33 -17.56
N ASP A 26 -12.27 0.54 -16.54
CA ASP A 26 -10.83 0.27 -16.52
C ASP A 26 -10.53 -0.76 -15.41
N HIS A 27 -9.96 -1.90 -15.78
CA HIS A 27 -9.64 -2.97 -14.84
C HIS A 27 -8.57 -2.56 -13.84
N ASP A 28 -7.65 -1.67 -14.18
CA ASP A 28 -6.56 -1.19 -13.31
C ASP A 28 -7.07 -0.64 -11.96
N ILE A 29 -8.32 -0.21 -11.92
CA ILE A 29 -8.91 0.49 -10.78
C ILE A 29 -8.91 -0.34 -9.50
N PHE A 30 -8.90 -1.68 -9.59
CA PHE A 30 -8.90 -2.55 -8.42
C PHE A 30 -7.69 -2.27 -7.50
N TYR A 31 -6.54 -1.89 -8.05
CA TYR A 31 -5.38 -1.48 -7.25
C TYR A 31 -5.73 -0.31 -6.33
N ARG A 32 -6.34 0.74 -6.91
CA ARG A 32 -6.74 1.91 -6.14
C ARG A 32 -7.74 1.55 -5.04
N GLU A 33 -8.73 0.75 -5.36
CA GLU A 33 -9.79 0.38 -4.43
C GLU A 33 -9.25 -0.44 -3.24
N LEU A 34 -8.41 -1.45 -3.50
CA LEU A 34 -7.83 -2.28 -2.44
C LEU A 34 -6.82 -1.51 -1.59
N ILE A 35 -5.97 -0.70 -2.22
CA ILE A 35 -5.01 0.16 -1.51
C ILE A 35 -5.74 1.21 -0.67
N SER A 36 -6.81 1.83 -1.19
CA SER A 36 -7.61 2.80 -0.45
C SER A 36 -8.24 2.18 0.79
N ASN A 37 -8.79 0.97 0.68
CA ASN A 37 -9.34 0.24 1.82
C ASN A 37 -8.29 -0.01 2.90
N GLY A 38 -7.07 -0.38 2.51
CA GLY A 38 -5.94 -0.53 3.43
C GLY A 38 -5.54 0.79 4.10
N CYS A 39 -5.50 1.90 3.33
CA CYS A 39 -5.27 3.24 3.89
C CYS A 39 -6.33 3.61 4.93
N ASP A 40 -7.59 3.34 4.65
CA ASP A 40 -8.69 3.62 5.56
C ASP A 40 -8.62 2.78 6.84
N ALA A 41 -8.28 1.49 6.70
CA ALA A 41 -8.07 0.60 7.85
C ALA A 41 -6.94 1.10 8.77
N ILE A 42 -5.82 1.55 8.20
CA ILE A 42 -4.71 2.13 8.93
C ILE A 42 -5.08 3.47 9.57
N THR A 43 -5.80 4.32 8.83
CA THR A 43 -6.27 5.62 9.34
C THR A 43 -7.20 5.44 10.53
N LYS A 44 -8.13 4.50 10.45
CA LYS A 44 -9.03 4.16 11.55
C LYS A 44 -8.28 3.65 12.78
N LEU A 45 -7.27 2.77 12.60
CA LEU A 45 -6.45 2.26 13.70
C LEU A 45 -5.68 3.37 14.41
N LYS A 46 -5.05 4.28 13.67
CA LYS A 46 -4.37 5.46 14.22
C LYS A 46 -5.34 6.38 14.99
N LYS A 47 -6.56 6.57 14.50
CA LYS A 47 -7.58 7.35 15.21
C LYS A 47 -7.97 6.70 16.53
N LEU A 48 -8.09 5.38 16.60
CA LEU A 48 -8.36 4.66 17.84
C LEU A 48 -7.23 4.84 18.87
N ASP A 49 -5.97 4.83 18.44
CA ASP A 49 -4.82 5.11 19.29
C ASP A 49 -4.86 6.55 19.82
N MET A 50 -5.07 7.53 18.95
CA MET A 50 -5.20 8.95 19.36
C MET A 50 -6.33 9.20 20.37
N MET A 51 -7.38 8.38 20.34
CA MET A 51 -8.50 8.47 21.27
C MET A 51 -8.30 7.66 22.55
N GLY A 52 -7.22 6.89 22.65
CA GLY A 52 -6.92 6.01 23.77
C GLY A 52 -7.80 4.75 23.83
N GLU A 53 -8.48 4.40 22.72
CA GLU A 53 -9.28 3.17 22.60
C GLU A 53 -8.41 1.95 22.20
N TYR A 54 -7.21 2.21 21.69
CA TYR A 54 -6.19 1.21 21.35
C TYR A 54 -4.81 1.81 21.62
N GLU A 55 -3.81 0.99 21.87
CA GLU A 55 -2.42 1.40 22.02
C GLU A 55 -1.59 0.73 20.93
N LEU A 56 -1.04 1.54 20.01
CA LEU A 56 -0.18 1.05 18.94
C LEU A 56 1.14 0.51 19.52
N PRO A 57 1.69 -0.60 18.98
CA PRO A 57 3.04 -1.03 19.29
C PRO A 57 4.06 0.09 19.10
N ALA A 58 5.08 0.17 19.96
CA ALA A 58 6.08 1.25 19.92
C ALA A 58 6.87 1.28 18.59
N ASP A 59 6.99 0.16 17.92
CA ASP A 59 7.66 -0.03 16.63
C ASP A 59 6.69 -0.01 15.43
N TYR A 60 5.40 0.32 15.66
CA TYR A 60 4.40 0.33 14.60
C TYR A 60 4.75 1.32 13.50
N LYS A 61 4.86 0.81 12.28
CA LYS A 61 5.05 1.60 11.06
C LYS A 61 3.90 1.31 10.10
N PRO A 62 3.03 2.30 9.84
CA PRO A 62 1.92 2.11 8.91
C PRO A 62 2.44 1.82 7.52
N GLN A 63 1.94 0.77 6.89
CA GLN A 63 2.37 0.39 5.54
C GLN A 63 1.34 -0.47 4.81
N ILE A 64 1.37 -0.36 3.50
CA ILE A 64 0.71 -1.28 2.59
C ILE A 64 1.79 -1.98 1.78
N GLN A 65 1.72 -3.30 1.70
CA GLN A 65 2.59 -4.11 0.87
C GLN A 65 1.78 -4.70 -0.28
N VAL A 66 2.30 -4.57 -1.49
CA VAL A 66 1.78 -5.23 -2.68
C VAL A 66 2.81 -6.26 -3.13
N ILE A 67 2.43 -7.53 -3.20
CA ILE A 67 3.33 -8.62 -3.57
C ILE A 67 2.83 -9.26 -4.86
N VAL A 68 3.66 -9.24 -5.88
CA VAL A 68 3.39 -9.86 -7.18
C VAL A 68 4.03 -11.25 -7.21
N ASN A 69 3.26 -12.28 -7.51
CA ASN A 69 3.77 -13.64 -7.71
C ASN A 69 3.41 -14.14 -9.12
N PRO A 70 4.31 -13.99 -10.11
CA PRO A 70 4.07 -14.46 -11.48
C PRO A 70 3.94 -15.97 -11.58
N ASP A 71 4.63 -16.73 -10.73
CA ASP A 71 4.67 -18.19 -10.79
C ASP A 71 3.33 -18.80 -10.35
N GLU A 72 2.74 -18.24 -9.29
CA GLU A 72 1.42 -18.64 -8.78
C GLU A 72 0.28 -17.83 -9.38
N LYS A 73 0.57 -16.87 -10.25
CA LYS A 73 -0.41 -15.96 -10.86
C LYS A 73 -1.24 -15.22 -9.81
N THR A 74 -0.60 -14.77 -8.71
CA THR A 74 -1.29 -14.10 -7.62
C THR A 74 -0.78 -12.69 -7.38
N LEU A 75 -1.68 -11.88 -6.84
CA LEU A 75 -1.38 -10.56 -6.26
C LEU A 75 -1.85 -10.55 -4.81
N LYS A 76 -1.02 -10.05 -3.91
CA LYS A 76 -1.36 -9.84 -2.51
C LYS A 76 -1.34 -8.36 -2.18
N PHE A 77 -2.34 -7.92 -1.40
CA PHE A 77 -2.42 -6.61 -0.80
C PHE A 77 -2.47 -6.81 0.72
N ILE A 78 -1.49 -6.28 1.42
CA ILE A 78 -1.34 -6.46 2.87
C ILE A 78 -1.32 -5.09 3.51
N ASP A 79 -2.23 -4.86 4.45
CA ASP A 79 -2.22 -3.70 5.34
C ASP A 79 -2.01 -4.14 6.80
N ASN A 80 -1.47 -3.25 7.59
CA ASN A 80 -1.37 -3.39 9.04
C ASN A 80 -2.34 -2.44 9.76
N GLY A 81 -3.54 -2.28 9.20
CA GLY A 81 -4.65 -1.54 9.77
C GLY A 81 -5.39 -2.31 10.84
N LEU A 82 -6.63 -1.92 11.09
CA LEU A 82 -7.43 -2.45 12.21
C LEU A 82 -7.82 -3.94 12.09
N GLY A 83 -7.72 -4.54 10.89
CA GLY A 83 -8.21 -5.90 10.65
C GLY A 83 -9.72 -6.05 10.87
N MET A 84 -10.20 -7.30 10.82
CA MET A 84 -11.63 -7.61 10.97
C MET A 84 -11.82 -8.86 11.83
N THR A 85 -12.90 -8.89 12.61
CA THR A 85 -13.44 -10.09 13.24
C THR A 85 -14.31 -10.86 12.25
N SER A 86 -14.72 -12.09 12.58
CA SER A 86 -15.66 -12.88 11.75
C SER A 86 -16.96 -12.14 11.49
N ASP A 87 -17.53 -11.50 12.52
CA ASP A 87 -18.78 -10.74 12.39
C ASP A 87 -18.60 -9.53 11.47
N GLU A 88 -17.43 -8.87 11.56
CA GLU A 88 -17.09 -7.73 10.68
C GLU A 88 -16.85 -8.17 9.23
N VAL A 89 -16.29 -9.36 9.00
CA VAL A 89 -16.18 -9.92 7.64
C VAL A 89 -17.59 -10.20 7.07
N GLU A 90 -18.48 -10.78 7.86
CA GLU A 90 -19.87 -10.99 7.44
C GLU A 90 -20.58 -9.67 7.12
N GLU A 91 -20.37 -8.63 7.91
CA GLU A 91 -21.02 -7.34 7.74
C GLU A 91 -20.44 -6.52 6.59
N TYR A 92 -19.10 -6.45 6.47
CA TYR A 92 -18.42 -5.51 5.53
C TYR A 92 -18.01 -6.15 4.21
N ILE A 93 -17.83 -7.47 4.20
CA ILE A 93 -17.41 -8.20 3.01
C ILE A 93 -18.59 -8.92 2.36
N ASN A 94 -19.48 -9.54 3.12
CA ASN A 94 -20.58 -10.31 2.55
C ASN A 94 -21.82 -9.47 2.20
N GLN A 95 -21.89 -8.23 2.70
CA GLN A 95 -22.99 -7.31 2.34
C GLN A 95 -22.54 -6.32 1.26
N ILE A 96 -22.96 -6.59 0.02
CA ILE A 96 -22.64 -5.73 -1.12
C ILE A 96 -23.23 -4.33 -0.92
N ALA A 97 -22.41 -3.30 -1.18
CA ALA A 97 -22.77 -1.88 -1.00
C ALA A 97 -23.03 -1.46 0.47
N PHE A 98 -22.53 -2.22 1.44
CA PHE A 98 -22.46 -1.81 2.83
C PHE A 98 -21.06 -1.25 3.14
N SER A 99 -20.99 -0.11 3.82
CA SER A 99 -19.71 0.52 4.16
C SER A 99 -19.65 0.84 5.65
N GLY A 100 -18.72 0.23 6.38
CA GLY A 100 -18.41 0.58 7.76
C GLY A 100 -17.77 1.97 7.93
N ALA A 101 -17.55 2.73 6.84
CA ALA A 101 -17.07 4.10 6.91
C ALA A 101 -18.11 5.03 7.54
N THR A 102 -19.37 4.89 7.17
CA THR A 102 -20.47 5.72 7.69
C THR A 102 -20.62 5.56 9.20
N ASP A 103 -20.66 4.32 9.69
CA ASP A 103 -20.79 4.02 11.11
C ASP A 103 -19.59 4.54 11.91
N PHE A 104 -18.37 4.41 11.35
CA PHE A 104 -17.18 4.95 11.97
C PHE A 104 -17.20 6.48 12.02
N ILE A 105 -17.59 7.15 10.93
CA ILE A 105 -17.69 8.60 10.86
C ILE A 105 -18.76 9.09 11.85
N GLU A 106 -19.93 8.47 11.90
CA GLU A 106 -21.00 8.85 12.84
C GLU A 106 -20.58 8.69 14.30
N LYS A 107 -19.92 7.56 14.63
CA LYS A 107 -19.43 7.29 16.00
C LYS A 107 -18.40 8.32 16.47
N TYR A 108 -17.60 8.85 15.55
CA TYR A 108 -16.48 9.73 15.87
C TYR A 108 -16.59 11.15 15.29
N LYS A 109 -17.78 11.56 14.87
CA LYS A 109 -18.07 12.83 14.18
C LYS A 109 -17.52 14.09 14.88
N ASP A 110 -17.51 14.10 16.20
CA ASP A 110 -17.03 15.25 16.99
C ASP A 110 -15.50 15.27 17.19
N LYS A 111 -14.80 14.21 16.78
CA LYS A 111 -13.37 14.00 17.08
C LYS A 111 -12.50 13.73 15.85
N ALA A 112 -13.11 13.56 14.67
CA ALA A 112 -12.39 13.20 13.46
C ALA A 112 -12.78 14.12 12.30
N ASN A 113 -11.78 14.57 11.53
CA ASN A 113 -12.06 15.20 10.24
C ASN A 113 -12.55 14.13 9.26
N ASP A 114 -13.74 14.32 8.70
CA ASP A 114 -14.40 13.41 7.75
C ASP A 114 -13.58 13.19 6.47
N ASP A 115 -12.72 14.16 6.12
CA ASP A 115 -11.95 14.20 4.86
C ASP A 115 -10.83 13.15 4.77
N GLN A 116 -10.60 12.33 5.79
CA GLN A 116 -9.50 11.36 5.81
C GLN A 116 -9.90 9.93 5.41
N ILE A 117 -11.18 9.63 5.29
CA ILE A 117 -11.69 8.32 4.85
C ILE A 117 -11.99 8.38 3.36
N ILE A 118 -11.40 7.47 2.58
CA ILE A 118 -11.48 7.45 1.11
C ILE A 118 -12.70 6.66 0.63
N GLY A 119 -12.94 5.47 1.20
CA GLY A 119 -14.01 4.55 0.79
C GLY A 119 -15.33 4.84 1.46
N HIS A 120 -16.41 5.08 0.66
CA HIS A 120 -17.73 5.42 1.18
C HIS A 120 -18.83 4.46 0.78
N PHE A 121 -18.65 3.66 -0.29
CA PHE A 121 -19.78 2.96 -0.94
C PHE A 121 -19.82 1.45 -0.74
N GLY A 122 -18.79 0.83 -0.12
CA GLY A 122 -18.73 -0.62 0.10
C GLY A 122 -18.72 -1.47 -1.19
N LEU A 123 -18.29 -0.88 -2.31
CA LEU A 123 -18.22 -1.57 -3.60
C LEU A 123 -16.78 -1.80 -4.06
N GLY A 124 -15.83 -1.06 -3.53
CA GLY A 124 -14.44 -1.07 -4.00
C GLY A 124 -13.77 -2.44 -3.92
N PHE A 125 -14.01 -3.19 -2.84
CA PHE A 125 -13.48 -4.55 -2.67
C PHE A 125 -13.87 -5.48 -3.83
N TYR A 126 -15.11 -5.39 -4.31
CA TYR A 126 -15.61 -6.28 -5.36
C TYR A 126 -14.97 -6.05 -6.73
N SER A 127 -14.23 -4.95 -6.92
CA SER A 127 -13.41 -4.75 -8.12
C SER A 127 -12.34 -5.84 -8.29
N ALA A 128 -11.92 -6.49 -7.20
CA ALA A 128 -11.02 -7.64 -7.24
C ALA A 128 -11.52 -8.78 -8.15
N PHE A 129 -12.83 -9.02 -8.19
CA PHE A 129 -13.44 -10.04 -9.01
C PHE A 129 -13.52 -9.71 -10.51
N MET A 130 -13.14 -8.50 -10.91
CA MET A 130 -12.95 -8.17 -12.33
C MET A 130 -11.70 -8.82 -12.92
N VAL A 131 -10.71 -9.11 -12.06
CA VAL A 131 -9.37 -9.57 -12.48
C VAL A 131 -9.00 -10.94 -11.90
N ALA A 132 -9.75 -11.45 -10.93
CA ALA A 132 -9.46 -12.70 -10.24
C ALA A 132 -10.61 -13.70 -10.37
N ASP A 133 -10.24 -14.98 -10.50
CA ASP A 133 -11.18 -16.11 -10.43
C ASP A 133 -11.50 -16.49 -8.98
N GLN A 134 -10.56 -16.22 -8.06
CA GLN A 134 -10.73 -16.43 -6.63
C GLN A 134 -10.08 -15.28 -5.86
N VAL A 135 -10.72 -14.91 -4.75
CA VAL A 135 -10.17 -13.94 -3.79
C VAL A 135 -10.20 -14.57 -2.40
N THR A 136 -9.09 -14.44 -1.66
CA THR A 136 -9.04 -14.83 -0.25
C THR A 136 -8.69 -13.62 0.62
N ILE A 137 -9.18 -13.62 1.85
CA ILE A 137 -8.87 -12.64 2.88
C ILE A 137 -8.39 -13.40 4.12
N ASP A 138 -7.21 -13.05 4.59
CA ASP A 138 -6.69 -13.44 5.88
C ASP A 138 -6.60 -12.21 6.76
N THR A 139 -7.33 -12.16 7.87
CA THR A 139 -7.43 -10.95 8.70
C THR A 139 -7.41 -11.27 10.18
N LEU A 140 -6.84 -10.34 10.97
CA LEU A 140 -6.85 -10.38 12.43
C LEU A 140 -7.19 -8.99 12.96
N SER A 141 -8.27 -8.88 13.71
CA SER A 141 -8.73 -7.63 14.28
C SER A 141 -7.83 -7.14 15.42
N TYR A 142 -7.71 -5.80 15.58
CA TYR A 142 -7.08 -5.15 16.72
C TYR A 142 -7.81 -5.40 18.05
N LYS A 143 -9.05 -5.86 18.01
CA LYS A 143 -9.87 -6.09 19.19
C LYS A 143 -9.25 -7.19 20.06
N LYS A 144 -9.28 -6.94 21.37
CA LYS A 144 -8.75 -7.91 22.34
C LYS A 144 -9.45 -9.26 22.19
N ASP A 145 -8.66 -10.34 22.27
CA ASP A 145 -9.13 -11.72 22.18
C ASP A 145 -9.78 -12.09 20.81
N ALA A 146 -9.56 -11.26 19.76
CA ALA A 146 -9.98 -11.60 18.41
C ALA A 146 -9.19 -12.81 17.88
N THR A 147 -9.89 -13.69 17.17
CA THR A 147 -9.28 -14.83 16.47
C THR A 147 -9.06 -14.46 14.99
N PRO A 148 -7.98 -14.94 14.35
CA PRO A 148 -7.77 -14.72 12.94
C PRO A 148 -8.85 -15.41 12.11
N VAL A 149 -9.21 -14.81 10.99
CA VAL A 149 -10.25 -15.29 10.07
C VAL A 149 -9.67 -15.50 8.69
N HIS A 150 -10.00 -16.63 8.07
CA HIS A 150 -9.78 -16.88 6.65
C HIS A 150 -11.12 -16.90 5.94
N TRP A 151 -11.23 -16.12 4.86
CA TRP A 151 -12.40 -16.03 3.99
C TRP A 151 -11.98 -16.28 2.55
N ALA A 152 -12.80 -17.00 1.78
CA ALA A 152 -12.54 -17.29 0.37
C ALA A 152 -13.82 -17.24 -0.45
N CYS A 153 -13.74 -16.70 -1.68
CA CYS A 153 -14.84 -16.67 -2.65
C CYS A 153 -14.27 -16.82 -4.08
N ASP A 154 -14.93 -17.61 -4.90
CA ASP A 154 -14.60 -17.83 -6.31
C ASP A 154 -15.30 -16.83 -7.27
N GLY A 155 -15.84 -15.75 -6.70
CA GLY A 155 -16.57 -14.74 -7.46
C GLY A 155 -17.99 -15.16 -7.85
N GLY A 156 -18.53 -16.18 -7.20
CA GLY A 156 -19.96 -16.50 -7.15
C GLY A 156 -20.66 -15.78 -6.01
N THR A 157 -21.83 -16.31 -5.62
CA THR A 157 -22.62 -15.81 -4.48
C THR A 157 -22.30 -16.55 -3.18
N GLU A 158 -21.47 -17.58 -3.25
CA GLU A 158 -21.09 -18.41 -2.12
C GLU A 158 -19.68 -18.04 -1.64
N PHE A 159 -19.46 -18.15 -0.35
CA PHE A 159 -18.15 -17.97 0.28
C PHE A 159 -17.90 -19.03 1.32
N ASP A 160 -16.63 -19.29 1.60
CA ASP A 160 -16.19 -20.10 2.73
C ASP A 160 -15.52 -19.20 3.76
N MET A 161 -15.82 -19.41 5.04
CA MET A 161 -15.15 -18.71 6.15
C MET A 161 -14.76 -19.71 7.23
N THR A 162 -13.50 -19.67 7.66
CA THR A 162 -12.91 -20.55 8.65
C THR A 162 -11.96 -19.78 9.58
N ASP A 163 -11.50 -20.47 10.63
CA ASP A 163 -10.41 -19.91 11.44
C ASP A 163 -9.17 -19.73 10.57
N GLY A 164 -8.54 -18.55 10.69
CA GLY A 164 -7.32 -18.18 9.97
C GLY A 164 -6.05 -18.48 10.77
N THR A 165 -4.91 -18.17 10.17
CA THR A 165 -3.57 -18.35 10.76
C THR A 165 -2.77 -17.05 10.84
N LYS A 166 -3.36 -15.90 10.53
CA LYS A 166 -2.69 -14.61 10.55
C LYS A 166 -2.24 -14.24 11.97
N GLU A 167 -0.95 -13.94 12.15
CA GLU A 167 -0.37 -13.64 13.46
C GLU A 167 -0.43 -12.15 13.83
N GLY A 168 -0.35 -11.26 12.85
CA GLY A 168 -0.34 -9.81 13.08
C GLY A 168 -1.69 -9.14 12.78
N VAL A 169 -2.00 -8.08 13.52
CA VAL A 169 -3.19 -7.24 13.26
C VAL A 169 -3.12 -6.65 11.85
N GLY A 170 -4.24 -6.66 11.13
CA GLY A 170 -4.36 -6.16 9.76
C GLY A 170 -5.03 -7.15 8.83
N THR A 171 -4.98 -6.87 7.52
CA THR A 171 -5.64 -7.67 6.50
C THR A 171 -4.68 -8.00 5.36
N GLU A 172 -4.75 -9.23 4.87
CA GLU A 172 -4.11 -9.71 3.66
C GLU A 172 -5.19 -10.14 2.67
N ILE A 173 -5.21 -9.57 1.48
CA ILE A 173 -6.12 -9.94 0.39
C ILE A 173 -5.27 -10.57 -0.71
N THR A 174 -5.56 -11.81 -1.07
CA THR A 174 -4.89 -12.50 -2.18
C THR A 174 -5.86 -12.68 -3.35
N LEU A 175 -5.44 -12.20 -4.52
CA LEU A 175 -6.14 -12.35 -5.78
C LEU A 175 -5.47 -13.46 -6.59
N TYR A 176 -6.23 -14.48 -6.98
CA TYR A 176 -5.82 -15.50 -7.94
C TYR A 176 -6.31 -15.02 -9.32
N LEU A 177 -5.39 -14.48 -10.10
CA LEU A 177 -5.71 -13.79 -11.35
C LEU A 177 -6.28 -14.74 -12.40
N ASN A 178 -7.32 -14.29 -13.10
CA ASN A 178 -7.83 -15.00 -14.27
C ASN A 178 -6.88 -14.89 -15.46
N GLU A 179 -7.04 -15.75 -16.46
CA GLU A 179 -6.14 -15.85 -17.62
C GLU A 179 -6.09 -14.56 -18.46
N ASP A 180 -7.17 -13.77 -18.49
CA ASP A 180 -7.25 -12.52 -19.26
C ASP A 180 -6.52 -11.35 -18.56
N CYS A 181 -6.21 -11.49 -17.28
CA CYS A 181 -5.65 -10.44 -16.43
C CYS A 181 -4.23 -10.76 -15.91
N LEU A 182 -3.53 -11.72 -16.50
CA LEU A 182 -2.18 -12.10 -16.10
C LEU A 182 -1.14 -10.99 -16.28
N GLU A 183 -1.45 -9.94 -17.02
CA GLU A 183 -0.61 -8.76 -17.11
C GLU A 183 -0.34 -8.13 -15.74
N PHE A 184 -1.28 -8.26 -14.80
CA PHE A 184 -1.12 -7.73 -13.45
C PHE A 184 -0.20 -8.59 -12.56
N ALA A 185 0.12 -9.83 -12.95
CA ALA A 185 1.15 -10.64 -12.30
C ALA A 185 2.58 -10.19 -12.70
N ASN A 186 2.76 -8.96 -13.10
CA ASN A 186 4.02 -8.37 -13.53
C ASN A 186 4.36 -7.14 -12.67
N GLU A 187 5.57 -7.10 -12.11
CA GLU A 187 6.00 -6.01 -11.22
C GLU A 187 6.00 -4.65 -11.91
N TYR A 188 6.41 -4.57 -13.19
CA TYR A 188 6.41 -3.31 -13.93
C TYR A 188 5.01 -2.77 -14.14
N ARG A 189 4.06 -3.66 -14.47
CA ARG A 189 2.65 -3.29 -14.62
C ARG A 189 2.03 -2.87 -13.29
N ALA A 190 2.31 -3.60 -12.22
CA ALA A 190 1.87 -3.24 -10.88
C ALA A 190 2.38 -1.85 -10.47
N ARG A 191 3.66 -1.58 -10.71
CA ARG A 191 4.29 -0.27 -10.44
C ARG A 191 3.61 0.85 -11.21
N GLU A 192 3.44 0.68 -12.52
CA GLU A 192 2.78 1.66 -13.39
C GLU A 192 1.38 2.02 -12.87
N VAL A 193 0.59 1.02 -12.49
CA VAL A 193 -0.78 1.22 -12.01
C VAL A 193 -0.80 1.89 -10.63
N ILE A 194 0.08 1.47 -9.71
CA ILE A 194 0.21 2.08 -8.38
C ILE A 194 0.64 3.55 -8.53
N GLU A 195 1.62 3.84 -9.36
CA GLU A 195 2.07 5.21 -9.61
C GLU A 195 0.98 6.07 -10.28
N LYS A 196 0.15 5.48 -11.16
CA LYS A 196 -0.96 6.19 -11.81
C LYS A 196 -2.05 6.61 -10.83
N TYR A 197 -2.45 5.73 -9.91
CA TYR A 197 -3.64 5.95 -9.08
C TYR A 197 -3.35 6.23 -7.61
N CYS A 198 -2.18 5.82 -7.10
CA CYS A 198 -1.89 5.80 -5.68
C CYS A 198 -0.68 6.68 -5.29
N SER A 199 -0.12 7.48 -6.22
CA SER A 199 1.08 8.30 -5.99
C SER A 199 1.04 9.20 -4.77
N PHE A 200 -0.14 9.56 -4.29
CA PHE A 200 -0.33 10.49 -3.18
C PHE A 200 -1.22 9.93 -2.07
N MET A 201 -1.29 8.61 -1.94
CA MET A 201 -1.98 7.98 -0.83
C MET A 201 -1.29 8.29 0.51
N PRO A 202 -2.05 8.39 1.62
CA PRO A 202 -1.52 8.84 2.92
C PRO A 202 -0.64 7.82 3.64
N THR A 203 -0.62 6.58 3.18
CA THR A 203 0.17 5.48 3.76
C THR A 203 1.25 5.02 2.79
N PRO A 204 2.50 4.75 3.25
CA PRO A 204 3.56 4.22 2.41
C PRO A 204 3.15 2.90 1.74
N ILE A 205 3.37 2.79 0.43
CA ILE A 205 3.05 1.62 -0.38
C ILE A 205 4.35 1.02 -0.89
N PHE A 206 4.59 -0.24 -0.55
CA PHE A 206 5.77 -0.98 -0.97
C PHE A 206 5.36 -2.07 -1.97
N LEU A 207 6.12 -2.20 -3.05
CA LEU A 207 5.93 -3.22 -4.06
C LEU A 207 7.12 -4.19 -4.03
N SER A 208 6.83 -5.47 -4.05
CA SER A 208 7.84 -6.52 -4.16
C SER A 208 7.36 -7.67 -5.03
N LYS A 209 8.31 -8.46 -5.53
CA LYS A 209 8.05 -9.72 -6.21
C LYS A 209 8.22 -10.85 -5.19
N ALA A 210 7.30 -11.82 -5.18
CA ALA A 210 7.45 -13.04 -4.41
C ALA A 210 8.72 -13.78 -4.84
N ASN A 211 9.43 -14.38 -3.90
CA ASN A 211 10.68 -15.10 -4.13
C ASN A 211 11.78 -14.28 -4.83
N ALA A 212 11.72 -12.93 -4.73
CA ALA A 212 12.80 -12.08 -5.23
C ALA A 212 14.10 -12.38 -4.50
N GLU A 213 15.21 -12.37 -5.23
CA GLU A 213 16.53 -12.43 -4.62
C GLU A 213 16.75 -11.18 -3.75
N THR A 214 17.44 -11.37 -2.62
CA THR A 214 17.77 -10.25 -1.73
C THR A 214 18.71 -9.28 -2.44
N GLU A 215 18.25 -8.06 -2.65
CA GLU A 215 19.09 -6.98 -3.18
C GLU A 215 19.89 -6.34 -2.05
N TYR A 216 21.07 -5.85 -2.40
CA TYR A 216 21.97 -5.18 -1.48
C TYR A 216 22.33 -3.80 -1.98
N GLU A 217 22.59 -2.89 -1.05
CA GLU A 217 23.12 -1.56 -1.33
C GLU A 217 24.32 -1.26 -0.42
N THR A 218 25.19 -0.36 -0.88
CA THR A 218 26.36 0.07 -0.11
C THR A 218 26.12 1.51 0.35
N ILE A 219 26.20 1.73 1.65
CA ILE A 219 26.03 3.03 2.29
C ILE A 219 27.30 3.44 3.02
N ASP A 220 27.48 4.72 3.32
CA ASP A 220 28.50 5.16 4.26
C ASP A 220 28.13 4.70 5.68
N ALA A 221 29.11 4.29 6.49
CA ALA A 221 28.84 3.75 7.84
C ALA A 221 28.11 4.76 8.75
N ALA A 222 28.28 6.06 8.48
CA ALA A 222 27.58 7.14 9.18
C ALA A 222 26.07 7.19 8.90
N ASP A 223 25.62 6.63 7.76
CA ASP A 223 24.22 6.63 7.32
C ASP A 223 23.46 5.38 7.76
N LYS A 224 24.06 4.55 8.63
CA LYS A 224 23.45 3.35 9.18
C LYS A 224 22.26 3.69 10.05
N LEU A 225 21.16 3.00 9.79
CA LEU A 225 19.95 3.01 10.63
C LEU A 225 19.91 1.78 11.55
N ASP A 226 19.24 1.88 12.69
CA ASP A 226 19.05 0.75 13.61
C ASP A 226 18.30 -0.43 12.98
N THR A 227 17.51 -0.15 11.93
CA THR A 227 16.74 -1.14 11.18
C THR A 227 17.53 -1.85 10.08
N ASP A 228 18.76 -1.41 9.78
CA ASP A 228 19.55 -1.96 8.69
C ASP A 228 20.11 -3.33 9.03
N THR A 229 19.97 -4.27 8.11
CA THR A 229 20.64 -5.57 8.19
C THR A 229 21.97 -5.48 7.47
N VAL A 230 23.05 -5.35 8.24
CA VAL A 230 24.42 -5.30 7.72
C VAL A 230 24.86 -6.70 7.31
N VAL A 231 25.34 -6.83 6.07
CA VAL A 231 25.84 -8.07 5.49
C VAL A 231 27.35 -8.11 5.49
N GLU A 232 28.00 -6.95 5.21
CA GLU A 232 29.44 -6.84 5.07
C GLU A 232 29.89 -5.42 5.46
N GLU A 233 31.05 -5.33 6.14
CA GLU A 233 31.74 -4.08 6.41
C GLU A 233 32.86 -3.89 5.37
N ILE A 234 32.88 -2.74 4.71
CA ILE A 234 33.81 -2.44 3.63
C ILE A 234 34.73 -1.28 4.05
N HIS A 235 35.99 -1.52 4.13
CA HIS A 235 36.99 -0.50 4.40
C HIS A 235 37.65 -0.04 3.10
N GLU A 236 37.45 1.20 2.69
CA GLU A 236 38.12 1.82 1.56
C GLU A 236 39.32 2.60 2.07
N GLU A 237 40.55 2.17 1.66
CA GLU A 237 41.79 2.87 1.99
C GLU A 237 41.82 4.26 1.34
N ALA A 238 42.53 5.20 1.98
CA ALA A 238 42.75 6.53 1.44
C ALA A 238 43.47 6.45 0.08
N LYS A 239 42.96 7.16 -0.91
CA LYS A 239 43.63 7.26 -2.23
C LYS A 239 44.59 8.44 -2.19
N THR A 240 45.86 8.15 -2.48
CA THR A 240 46.93 9.14 -2.58
C THR A 240 47.43 9.23 -4.01
N GLU A 241 47.71 10.42 -4.50
CA GLU A 241 48.38 10.67 -5.79
C GLU A 241 49.67 11.42 -5.56
N GLU A 242 50.73 11.04 -6.31
CA GLU A 242 51.99 11.81 -6.35
C GLU A 242 51.75 13.03 -7.27
N LYS A 243 51.86 14.24 -6.72
CA LYS A 243 51.92 15.49 -7.49
C LYS A 243 53.27 16.15 -7.37
N GLU A 244 53.81 16.63 -8.48
CA GLU A 244 55.00 17.48 -8.46
C GLU A 244 54.60 18.89 -7.96
N ASN A 245 55.30 19.36 -6.93
CA ASN A 245 55.16 20.74 -6.47
C ASN A 245 55.97 21.71 -7.38
N GLU A 246 55.78 23.01 -7.19
CA GLU A 246 56.43 24.05 -7.98
C GLU A 246 57.96 24.00 -7.96
N ASN A 247 58.53 23.24 -7.05
CA ASN A 247 60.01 23.04 -6.92
C ASN A 247 60.52 21.76 -7.57
N GLY A 248 59.62 20.96 -8.23
CA GLY A 248 60.01 19.71 -8.89
C GLY A 248 60.14 18.52 -7.94
N GLU A 249 59.69 18.64 -6.69
CA GLU A 249 59.67 17.55 -5.71
C GLU A 249 58.30 16.83 -5.75
N LYS A 250 58.34 15.49 -5.66
CA LYS A 250 57.13 14.66 -5.58
C LYS A 250 56.57 14.70 -4.18
N GLU A 251 55.35 15.21 -4.06
CA GLU A 251 54.55 15.23 -2.82
C GLU A 251 53.36 14.27 -2.96
N VAL A 252 53.19 13.40 -1.98
CA VAL A 252 52.03 12.51 -1.92
C VAL A 252 50.83 13.28 -1.34
N VAL A 253 49.86 13.59 -2.18
CA VAL A 253 48.66 14.30 -1.77
C VAL A 253 47.54 13.30 -1.61
N GLU A 254 46.87 13.34 -0.48
CA GLU A 254 45.66 12.55 -0.24
C GLU A 254 44.53 13.12 -1.08
N VAL A 255 43.99 12.32 -2.04
CA VAL A 255 42.92 12.74 -2.98
C VAL A 255 41.57 12.35 -2.43
N SER A 256 41.51 11.27 -1.63
CA SER A 256 40.29 10.82 -0.99
C SER A 256 40.63 10.20 0.38
N PRO A 257 39.98 10.62 1.47
CA PRO A 257 40.20 10.01 2.77
C PRO A 257 39.67 8.56 2.81
N ALA A 258 40.19 7.78 3.74
CA ALA A 258 39.70 6.44 4.04
C ALA A 258 38.18 6.55 4.42
N LYS A 259 37.38 5.62 3.91
CA LYS A 259 35.93 5.57 4.18
C LYS A 259 35.51 4.19 4.67
N GLU A 260 34.71 4.21 5.71
CA GLU A 260 34.02 3.03 6.19
C GLU A 260 32.64 2.96 5.52
N LYS A 261 32.39 1.88 4.80
CA LYS A 261 31.12 1.61 4.13
C LYS A 261 30.53 0.31 4.64
N LEU A 262 29.22 0.22 4.54
CA LEU A 262 28.46 -0.96 4.91
C LEU A 262 27.67 -1.45 3.71
N LYS A 263 27.77 -2.75 3.43
CA LYS A 263 26.82 -3.42 2.53
C LYS A 263 25.66 -3.90 3.35
N ILE A 264 24.50 -3.38 3.07
CA ILE A 264 23.25 -3.68 3.78
C ILE A 264 22.25 -4.34 2.83
N VAL A 265 21.27 -5.03 3.39
CA VAL A 265 20.08 -5.39 2.63
C VAL A 265 19.41 -4.09 2.18
N LYS A 266 19.13 -3.99 0.88
CA LYS A 266 18.55 -2.78 0.28
C LYS A 266 17.28 -2.37 1.00
N ARG A 267 17.22 -1.12 1.41
CA ARG A 267 16.06 -0.55 2.11
C ARG A 267 14.84 -0.51 1.18
N PRO A 268 13.67 -0.95 1.63
CA PRO A 268 12.45 -0.79 0.84
C PRO A 268 12.12 0.69 0.70
N VAL A 269 11.81 1.12 -0.53
CA VAL A 269 11.42 2.50 -0.85
C VAL A 269 9.93 2.52 -1.21
N PRO A 270 9.11 3.37 -0.57
CA PRO A 270 7.72 3.51 -0.94
C PRO A 270 7.57 4.10 -2.35
N LEU A 271 6.56 3.64 -3.09
CA LEU A 271 6.25 4.12 -4.44
C LEU A 271 5.51 5.46 -4.46
N ASN A 272 4.89 5.82 -3.36
CA ASN A 272 4.06 7.01 -3.25
C ASN A 272 4.69 8.09 -2.36
N ASP A 273 4.21 9.31 -2.53
CA ASP A 273 4.55 10.45 -1.69
C ASP A 273 3.42 10.67 -0.66
N THR A 274 3.73 10.37 0.61
CA THR A 274 2.76 10.51 1.72
C THR A 274 2.62 11.95 2.22
N ASN A 275 3.47 12.87 1.74
CA ASN A 275 3.43 14.29 2.10
C ASN A 275 3.44 15.16 0.83
N PRO A 276 2.40 15.07 0.00
CA PRO A 276 2.34 15.74 -1.29
C PRO A 276 2.42 17.26 -1.14
N LEU A 277 2.79 17.93 -2.24
CA LEU A 277 3.04 19.37 -2.27
C LEU A 277 1.89 20.20 -1.69
N TRP A 278 0.64 19.83 -1.98
CA TRP A 278 -0.55 20.54 -1.46
C TRP A 278 -0.77 20.38 0.06
N ALA A 279 -0.14 19.40 0.70
CA ALA A 279 -0.18 19.23 2.15
C ALA A 279 0.87 20.10 2.87
N LYS A 280 1.86 20.61 2.14
CA LYS A 280 2.92 21.50 2.64
C LYS A 280 2.43 22.94 2.70
N ASN A 281 3.01 23.73 3.62
CA ASN A 281 2.77 25.16 3.60
C ASN A 281 3.42 25.76 2.32
N PRO A 282 2.70 26.55 1.51
CA PRO A 282 3.25 27.13 0.27
C PRO A 282 4.54 27.94 0.44
N LYS A 283 4.78 28.48 1.65
CA LYS A 283 6.01 29.24 1.96
C LYS A 283 7.25 28.36 2.11
N ASP A 284 7.04 27.07 2.36
CA ASP A 284 8.11 26.08 2.58
C ASP A 284 8.38 25.28 1.29
N CYS A 285 7.65 25.57 0.20
CA CYS A 285 7.82 24.92 -1.10
C CYS A 285 8.74 25.74 -2.00
N THR A 286 9.63 25.05 -2.71
CA THR A 286 10.53 25.67 -3.70
C THR A 286 9.93 25.62 -5.11
N ASP A 287 10.42 26.46 -6.02
CA ASP A 287 10.01 26.46 -7.44
C ASP A 287 10.35 25.10 -8.11
N GLU A 288 11.46 24.46 -7.69
CA GLU A 288 11.88 23.15 -8.17
C GLU A 288 10.88 22.08 -7.76
N GLU A 289 10.39 22.07 -6.51
CA GLU A 289 9.37 21.15 -6.05
C GLU A 289 8.06 21.31 -6.82
N TYR A 290 7.64 22.54 -7.15
CA TYR A 290 6.47 22.79 -7.99
C TYR A 290 6.65 22.26 -9.42
N LYS A 291 7.81 22.45 -10.03
CA LYS A 291 8.12 21.94 -11.37
C LYS A 291 8.17 20.40 -11.38
N GLU A 292 8.76 19.79 -10.36
CA GLU A 292 8.86 18.33 -10.22
C GLU A 292 7.48 17.70 -10.02
N PHE A 293 6.67 18.29 -9.16
CA PHE A 293 5.27 17.91 -8.97
C PHE A 293 4.48 18.00 -10.28
N TYR A 294 4.60 19.09 -11.02
CA TYR A 294 3.95 19.27 -12.32
C TYR A 294 4.35 18.16 -13.30
N ARG A 295 5.64 17.88 -13.43
CA ARG A 295 6.15 16.82 -14.30
C ARG A 295 5.60 15.46 -13.92
N LYS A 296 5.55 15.16 -12.62
CA LYS A 296 5.05 13.89 -12.10
C LYS A 296 3.56 13.69 -12.35
N VAL A 297 2.76 14.72 -12.16
CA VAL A 297 1.29 14.64 -12.29
C VAL A 297 0.82 14.69 -13.74
N PHE A 298 1.41 15.57 -14.53
CA PHE A 298 0.97 15.81 -15.91
C PHE A 298 1.80 15.07 -16.96
N LEU A 299 2.89 14.40 -16.55
CA LEU A 299 3.86 13.74 -17.44
C LEU A 299 4.36 14.67 -18.55
N ASP A 300 4.36 15.98 -18.28
CA ASP A 300 4.82 17.03 -19.19
C ASP A 300 6.15 17.59 -18.70
N TYR A 301 7.18 17.49 -19.54
CA TYR A 301 8.53 17.95 -19.23
C TYR A 301 8.78 19.41 -19.65
N LYS A 302 7.78 20.07 -20.21
CA LYS A 302 7.86 21.51 -20.49
C LYS A 302 7.80 22.29 -19.19
N GLU A 303 8.46 23.45 -19.17
CA GLU A 303 8.31 24.34 -18.01
C GLU A 303 6.87 24.85 -17.92
N PRO A 304 6.22 24.75 -16.75
CA PRO A 304 4.92 25.37 -16.52
C PRO A 304 5.06 26.89 -16.64
N LEU A 305 4.01 27.52 -17.12
CA LEU A 305 3.95 28.99 -17.30
C LEU A 305 3.94 29.72 -15.97
#